data_f10020f99a3d6f65ba0de104793082ae
#
_entry.id   f10020f99a3d6f65ba0de104793082ae
#
_cell.length_a   1.000
_cell.length_b   1.000
_cell.length_c   1.000
_cell.angle_alpha   90.00
_cell.angle_beta   90.00
_cell.angle_gamma   90.00
#
_symmetry.space_group_name_H-M   'P 1'
#
loop_
_entity.id
_entity.type
_entity.pdbx_description
1 polymer ?
#
loop_
_entity_poly.entity_id
_entity_poly.type
_entity_poly.pdbx_seq_one_letter_code
_entity_poly.pdbx_strand_id
1 'polypeptide(L)'
;DDQLLRELSDRLTYLRNLEEQKDKIINSITEQELMTDEILKAIDSASTMTELEDIYRPYRPKRKTRASVAKGKGLGALAEFIYAQEKSTTAPEILAKEFLNEEVETVEDALQGARDIIAEMISDDANGRKILRHSIKTNGLITAKGAKEDLGVYEMYKEYSEPISKVARHRVLAMNRGEKEGYLKV
;
A
#
# COMPACT_ATOMS: atom_id res chain seq x y z
N ASP A 1 -9.17 38.64 -4.23
CA ASP A 1 -9.60 37.93 -3.02
C ASP A 1 -8.41 37.14 -2.48
N ASP A 2 -7.95 37.48 -1.27
CA ASP A 2 -6.74 36.90 -0.65
C ASP A 2 -6.83 35.36 -0.50
N GLN A 3 -8.04 34.85 -0.34
CA GLN A 3 -8.24 33.40 -0.24
C GLN A 3 -7.91 32.71 -1.56
N LEU A 4 -8.36 33.22 -2.69
CA LEU A 4 -8.06 32.66 -4.01
C LEU A 4 -6.57 32.75 -4.33
N LEU A 5 -5.88 33.79 -3.92
CA LEU A 5 -4.43 33.94 -4.08
C LEU A 5 -3.67 32.89 -3.24
N ARG A 6 -4.11 32.62 -2.03
CA ARG A 6 -3.54 31.56 -1.18
C ARG A 6 -3.76 30.17 -1.79
N GLU A 7 -4.99 29.86 -2.21
CA GLU A 7 -5.31 28.59 -2.86
C GLU A 7 -4.49 28.37 -4.14
N LEU A 8 -4.30 29.43 -4.95
CA LEU A 8 -3.44 29.40 -6.13
C LEU A 8 -1.97 29.15 -5.76
N SER A 9 -1.47 29.87 -4.75
CA SER A 9 -0.10 29.70 -4.26
C SER A 9 0.16 28.29 -3.73
N ASP A 10 -0.77 27.75 -2.93
CA ASP A 10 -0.69 26.40 -2.39
C ASP A 10 -0.72 25.36 -3.51
N ARG A 11 -1.59 25.55 -4.51
CA ARG A 11 -1.66 24.66 -5.66
C ARG A 11 -0.39 24.71 -6.50
N LEU A 12 0.16 25.88 -6.73
CA LEU A 12 1.43 26.04 -7.47
C LEU A 12 2.59 25.37 -6.74
N THR A 13 2.67 25.56 -5.43
CA THR A 13 3.67 24.91 -4.59
C THR A 13 3.53 23.39 -4.64
N TYR A 14 2.30 22.87 -4.54
CA TYR A 14 2.02 21.45 -4.67
C TYR A 14 2.50 20.88 -6.02
N LEU A 15 2.18 21.56 -7.12
CA LEU A 15 2.57 21.10 -8.46
C LEU A 15 4.09 21.13 -8.66
N ARG A 16 4.79 22.15 -8.16
CA ARG A 16 6.25 22.22 -8.18
C ARG A 16 6.88 21.06 -7.38
N ASN A 17 6.35 20.79 -6.20
CA ASN A 17 6.80 19.67 -5.38
C ASN A 17 6.54 18.32 -6.07
N LEU A 18 5.42 18.18 -6.78
CA LEU A 18 5.09 17.00 -7.55
C LEU A 18 6.12 16.75 -8.67
N GLU A 19 6.45 17.77 -9.45
CA GLU A 19 7.44 17.66 -10.53
C GLU A 19 8.85 17.37 -9.97
N GLU A 20 9.27 18.07 -8.92
CA GLU A 20 10.54 17.78 -8.24
C GLU A 20 10.60 16.33 -7.74
N GLN A 21 9.49 15.80 -7.24
CA GLN A 21 9.43 14.41 -6.76
C GLN A 21 9.45 13.41 -7.93
N LYS A 22 8.83 13.73 -9.08
CA LYS A 22 8.95 12.92 -10.30
C LYS A 22 10.42 12.79 -10.73
N ASP A 23 11.14 13.88 -10.79
CA ASP A 23 12.56 13.89 -11.16
C ASP A 23 13.41 13.01 -10.22
N LYS A 24 13.19 13.14 -8.90
CA LYS A 24 13.88 12.31 -7.90
C LYS A 24 13.60 10.82 -8.09
N ILE A 25 12.35 10.46 -8.39
CA ILE A 25 11.94 9.08 -8.59
C ILE A 25 12.52 8.52 -9.90
N ILE A 26 12.48 9.30 -10.98
CA ILE A 26 13.09 8.93 -12.26
C ILE A 26 14.57 8.63 -12.05
N ASN A 27 15.30 9.52 -11.39
CA ASN A 27 16.72 9.33 -11.11
C ASN A 27 16.96 8.06 -10.28
N SER A 28 16.18 7.86 -9.21
CA SER A 28 16.31 6.70 -8.33
C SER A 28 16.05 5.36 -9.04
N ILE A 29 15.08 5.29 -9.96
CA ILE A 29 14.79 4.08 -10.72
C ILE A 29 15.83 3.87 -11.82
N THR A 30 16.32 4.94 -12.43
CA THR A 30 17.39 4.90 -13.45
C THR A 30 18.70 4.41 -12.85
N GLU A 31 19.08 4.89 -11.66
CA GLU A 31 20.27 4.40 -10.92
C GLU A 31 20.21 2.90 -10.58
N GLN A 32 19.00 2.35 -10.46
CA GLN A 32 18.78 0.92 -10.25
C GLN A 32 18.76 0.10 -11.55
N GLU A 33 18.93 0.74 -12.72
CA GLU A 33 18.82 0.11 -14.04
C GLU A 33 17.46 -0.55 -14.33
N LEU A 34 16.40 -0.08 -13.67
CA LEU A 34 15.03 -0.63 -13.75
C LEU A 34 14.07 0.26 -14.56
N MET A 35 14.55 1.40 -15.10
CA MET A 35 13.69 2.32 -15.84
C MET A 35 13.28 1.71 -17.19
N THR A 36 11.98 1.78 -17.48
CA THR A 36 11.38 1.42 -18.79
C THR A 36 10.52 2.57 -19.31
N ASP A 37 10.19 2.53 -20.60
CA ASP A 37 9.33 3.54 -21.23
C ASP A 37 7.92 3.55 -20.59
N GLU A 38 7.41 2.40 -20.15
CA GLU A 38 6.13 2.27 -19.48
C GLU A 38 6.14 2.95 -18.10
N ILE A 39 7.23 2.74 -17.34
CA ILE A 39 7.40 3.37 -16.01
C ILE A 39 7.52 4.87 -16.18
N LEU A 40 8.30 5.35 -17.14
CA LEU A 40 8.47 6.77 -17.42
C LEU A 40 7.13 7.42 -17.77
N LYS A 41 6.35 6.83 -18.68
CA LYS A 41 5.01 7.30 -19.04
C LYS A 41 4.05 7.31 -17.85
N ALA A 42 4.11 6.29 -16.99
CA ALA A 42 3.29 6.23 -15.79
C ALA A 42 3.64 7.37 -14.81
N ILE A 43 4.93 7.65 -14.59
CA ILE A 43 5.40 8.77 -13.75
C ILE A 43 4.95 10.11 -14.33
N ASP A 44 5.15 10.34 -15.63
CA ASP A 44 4.77 11.59 -16.31
C ASP A 44 3.26 11.85 -16.20
N SER A 45 2.43 10.81 -16.35
CA SER A 45 0.98 10.90 -16.28
C SER A 45 0.43 11.06 -14.85
N ALA A 46 1.24 10.82 -13.82
CA ALA A 46 0.81 10.95 -12.44
C ALA A 46 0.43 12.41 -12.13
N SER A 47 -0.80 12.61 -11.67
CA SER A 47 -1.38 13.94 -11.36
C SER A 47 -1.39 14.25 -9.87
N THR A 48 -1.08 13.28 -9.04
CA THR A 48 -1.05 13.42 -7.58
C THR A 48 0.18 12.73 -6.98
N MET A 49 0.62 13.24 -5.82
CA MET A 49 1.69 12.60 -5.04
C MET A 49 1.35 11.15 -4.67
N THR A 50 0.08 10.86 -4.43
CA THR A 50 -0.37 9.51 -4.09
C THR A 50 -0.22 8.54 -5.26
N GLU A 51 -0.59 8.96 -6.48
CA GLU A 51 -0.38 8.15 -7.69
C GLU A 51 1.12 7.92 -7.94
N LEU A 52 1.92 8.98 -7.80
CA LEU A 52 3.36 8.92 -7.97
C LEU A 52 4.03 7.96 -6.97
N GLU A 53 3.64 8.04 -5.69
CA GLU A 53 4.14 7.13 -4.64
C GLU A 53 3.70 5.67 -4.87
N ASP A 54 2.50 5.43 -5.39
CA ASP A 54 2.05 4.09 -5.73
C ASP A 54 2.88 3.49 -6.89
N ILE A 55 3.25 4.29 -7.90
CA ILE A 55 4.11 3.87 -9.00
C ILE A 55 5.54 3.57 -8.50
N TYR A 56 6.07 4.41 -7.61
CA TYR A 56 7.43 4.27 -7.08
C TYR A 56 7.59 3.11 -6.09
N ARG A 57 6.51 2.70 -5.43
CA ARG A 57 6.53 1.74 -4.32
C ARG A 57 7.28 0.43 -4.60
N PRO A 58 7.15 -0.24 -5.77
CA PRO A 58 7.90 -1.45 -6.09
C PRO A 58 9.42 -1.21 -6.17
N TYR A 59 9.83 0.00 -6.57
CA TYR A 59 11.24 0.38 -6.84
C TYR A 59 11.91 1.06 -5.65
N ARG A 60 11.12 1.44 -4.63
CA ARG A 60 11.66 2.08 -3.43
C ARG A 60 12.60 1.13 -2.70
N PRO A 61 13.85 1.57 -2.37
CA PRO A 61 14.75 0.77 -1.54
C PRO A 61 14.06 0.38 -0.23
N LYS A 62 13.83 -0.90 -0.03
CA LYS A 62 13.14 -1.43 1.13
C LYS A 62 14.14 -1.92 2.17
N ARG A 63 13.78 -1.77 3.44
CA ARG A 63 14.46 -2.49 4.52
C ARG A 63 14.20 -4.00 4.36
N LYS A 64 14.98 -4.83 5.06
CA LYS A 64 14.78 -6.29 5.08
C LYS A 64 13.33 -6.63 5.44
N THR A 65 12.58 -7.17 4.46
CA THR A 65 11.20 -7.63 4.60
C THR A 65 11.17 -9.16 4.58
N ARG A 66 10.07 -9.78 5.00
CA ARG A 66 9.89 -11.23 4.86
C ARG A 66 9.99 -11.67 3.40
N ALA A 67 9.41 -10.90 2.50
CA ALA A 67 9.50 -11.16 1.06
C ALA A 67 10.93 -11.05 0.53
N SER A 68 11.72 -10.03 0.94
CA SER A 68 13.11 -9.90 0.51
C SER A 68 13.98 -11.05 1.03
N VAL A 69 13.73 -11.52 2.25
CA VAL A 69 14.38 -12.71 2.81
C VAL A 69 14.01 -13.95 2.00
N ALA A 70 12.74 -14.16 1.70
CA ALA A 70 12.27 -15.29 0.92
C ALA A 70 12.84 -15.28 -0.52
N LYS A 71 12.95 -14.10 -1.15
CA LYS A 71 13.63 -13.94 -2.45
C LYS A 71 15.11 -14.32 -2.35
N GLY A 72 15.81 -13.89 -1.29
CA GLY A 72 17.20 -14.29 -1.04
C GLY A 72 17.41 -15.79 -0.88
N LYS A 73 16.40 -16.51 -0.37
CA LYS A 73 16.38 -17.96 -0.26
C LYS A 73 16.03 -18.70 -1.56
N GLY A 74 15.84 -17.98 -2.67
CA GLY A 74 15.56 -18.56 -3.98
C GLY A 74 14.10 -18.86 -4.28
N LEU A 75 13.15 -18.35 -3.46
CA LEU A 75 11.71 -18.66 -3.58
C LEU A 75 10.97 -17.77 -4.60
N GLY A 76 11.67 -16.88 -5.31
CA GLY A 76 11.06 -15.97 -6.28
C GLY A 76 10.31 -16.70 -7.40
N ALA A 77 10.95 -17.69 -8.04
CA ALA A 77 10.33 -18.43 -9.13
C ALA A 77 9.11 -19.26 -8.69
N LEU A 78 9.13 -19.82 -7.46
CA LEU A 78 7.95 -20.47 -6.89
C LEU A 78 6.78 -19.50 -6.71
N ALA A 79 7.07 -18.30 -6.21
CA ALA A 79 6.06 -17.25 -6.04
C ALA A 79 5.47 -16.81 -7.39
N GLU A 80 6.30 -16.59 -8.40
CA GLU A 80 5.87 -16.21 -9.75
C GLU A 80 4.98 -17.29 -10.39
N PHE A 81 5.36 -18.55 -10.28
CA PHE A 81 4.55 -19.68 -10.77
C PHE A 81 3.17 -19.73 -10.10
N ILE A 82 3.12 -19.60 -8.76
CA ILE A 82 1.86 -19.61 -8.02
C ILE A 82 1.01 -18.36 -8.40
N TYR A 83 1.65 -17.20 -8.52
CA TYR A 83 0.97 -15.94 -8.84
C TYR A 83 0.38 -15.93 -10.26
N ALA A 84 1.06 -16.54 -11.23
CA ALA A 84 0.60 -16.63 -12.61
C ALA A 84 -0.73 -17.40 -12.75
N GLN A 85 -1.08 -18.26 -11.78
CA GLN A 85 -2.35 -19.03 -11.75
C GLN A 85 -2.63 -19.78 -13.07
N GLU A 86 -1.58 -20.18 -13.77
CA GLU A 86 -1.72 -20.96 -14.98
C GLU A 86 -2.33 -22.33 -14.67
N LYS A 87 -3.13 -22.86 -15.60
CA LYS A 87 -3.69 -24.21 -15.47
C LYS A 87 -2.55 -25.23 -15.46
N SER A 88 -2.16 -25.65 -14.28
CA SER A 88 -1.16 -26.70 -14.08
C SER A 88 -1.80 -27.94 -13.48
N THR A 89 -1.32 -29.11 -13.89
CA THR A 89 -1.65 -30.39 -13.26
C THR A 89 -0.81 -30.65 -12.01
N THR A 90 0.22 -29.85 -11.78
CA THR A 90 1.14 -29.99 -10.65
C THR A 90 0.67 -29.12 -9.48
N ALA A 91 0.40 -29.76 -8.34
CA ALA A 91 0.02 -29.07 -7.13
C ALA A 91 1.22 -28.21 -6.61
N PRO A 92 0.97 -27.02 -6.02
CA PRO A 92 2.02 -26.17 -5.48
C PRO A 92 2.96 -26.85 -4.49
N GLU A 93 2.44 -27.80 -3.71
CA GLU A 93 3.20 -28.58 -2.72
C GLU A 93 4.23 -29.50 -3.38
N ILE A 94 3.93 -30.00 -4.58
CA ILE A 94 4.86 -30.85 -5.35
C ILE A 94 5.97 -29.97 -5.91
N LEU A 95 5.62 -28.83 -6.48
CA LEU A 95 6.59 -27.89 -7.03
C LEU A 95 7.49 -27.30 -5.94
N ALA A 96 6.94 -27.00 -4.77
CA ALA A 96 7.69 -26.45 -3.64
C ALA A 96 8.84 -27.36 -3.17
N LYS A 97 8.77 -28.67 -3.42
CA LYS A 97 9.85 -29.61 -3.10
C LYS A 97 11.15 -29.32 -3.88
N GLU A 98 11.05 -28.75 -5.08
CA GLU A 98 12.20 -28.40 -5.92
C GLU A 98 12.96 -27.17 -5.38
N PHE A 99 12.35 -26.41 -4.46
CA PHE A 99 12.90 -25.21 -3.86
C PHE A 99 13.46 -25.44 -2.45
N LEU A 100 13.49 -26.68 -1.98
CA LEU A 100 14.10 -27.02 -0.68
C LEU A 100 15.62 -26.87 -0.78
N ASN A 101 16.21 -26.24 0.23
CA ASN A 101 17.65 -26.02 0.35
C ASN A 101 18.03 -25.89 1.83
N GLU A 102 19.31 -25.61 2.14
CA GLU A 102 19.80 -25.48 3.51
C GLU A 102 19.08 -24.39 4.34
N GLU A 103 18.51 -23.36 3.69
CA GLU A 103 17.77 -22.27 4.34
C GLU A 103 16.24 -22.47 4.30
N VAL A 104 15.75 -23.44 3.53
CA VAL A 104 14.33 -23.78 3.36
C VAL A 104 14.17 -25.28 3.53
N GLU A 105 13.96 -25.72 4.76
CA GLU A 105 14.00 -27.13 5.14
C GLU A 105 12.69 -27.86 4.81
N THR A 106 11.55 -27.16 4.80
CA THR A 106 10.23 -27.78 4.63
C THR A 106 9.44 -27.18 3.47
N VAL A 107 8.53 -27.97 2.90
CA VAL A 107 7.57 -27.52 1.88
C VAL A 107 6.71 -26.36 2.39
N GLU A 108 6.33 -26.39 3.68
CA GLU A 108 5.54 -25.32 4.28
C GLU A 108 6.34 -24.01 4.35
N ASP A 109 7.64 -24.06 4.68
CA ASP A 109 8.51 -22.88 4.68
C ASP A 109 8.67 -22.30 3.26
N ALA A 110 8.81 -23.17 2.25
CA ALA A 110 8.86 -22.74 0.85
C ALA A 110 7.57 -22.05 0.42
N LEU A 111 6.42 -22.64 0.74
CA LEU A 111 5.12 -22.05 0.42
C LEU A 111 4.85 -20.77 1.22
N GLN A 112 5.27 -20.70 2.49
CA GLN A 112 5.14 -19.49 3.28
C GLN A 112 6.00 -18.36 2.72
N GLY A 113 7.23 -18.65 2.32
CA GLY A 113 8.08 -17.66 1.66
C GLY A 113 7.50 -17.17 0.32
N ALA A 114 6.93 -18.08 -0.48
CA ALA A 114 6.21 -17.69 -1.70
C ALA A 114 4.99 -16.82 -1.41
N ARG A 115 4.19 -17.12 -0.38
CA ARG A 115 3.07 -16.28 0.08
C ARG A 115 3.53 -14.88 0.50
N ASP A 116 4.64 -14.78 1.22
CA ASP A 116 5.19 -13.49 1.65
C ASP A 116 5.63 -12.63 0.45
N ILE A 117 6.22 -13.25 -0.58
CA ILE A 117 6.58 -12.57 -1.84
C ILE A 117 5.32 -12.11 -2.58
N ILE A 118 4.33 -12.98 -2.77
CA ILE A 118 3.07 -12.66 -3.45
C ILE A 118 2.33 -11.54 -2.71
N ALA A 119 2.27 -11.60 -1.39
CA ALA A 119 1.64 -10.56 -0.58
C ALA A 119 2.31 -9.19 -0.79
N GLU A 120 3.65 -9.14 -0.90
CA GLU A 120 4.38 -7.92 -1.23
C GLU A 120 4.06 -7.45 -2.65
N MET A 121 4.05 -8.33 -3.65
CA MET A 121 3.71 -8.00 -5.04
C MET A 121 2.31 -7.38 -5.13
N ILE A 122 1.31 -8.00 -4.50
CA ILE A 122 -0.08 -7.48 -4.47
C ILE A 122 -0.14 -6.14 -3.73
N SER A 123 0.55 -6.01 -2.61
CA SER A 123 0.59 -4.76 -1.83
C SER A 123 1.22 -3.59 -2.59
N ASP A 124 2.14 -3.89 -3.51
CA ASP A 124 2.88 -2.89 -4.29
C ASP A 124 2.24 -2.60 -5.65
N ASP A 125 1.20 -3.34 -6.04
CA ASP A 125 0.51 -3.11 -7.31
C ASP A 125 -0.24 -1.76 -7.30
N ALA A 126 0.23 -0.82 -8.12
CA ALA A 126 -0.30 0.54 -8.19
C ALA A 126 -1.77 0.58 -8.65
N ASN A 127 -2.14 -0.30 -9.58
CA ASN A 127 -3.51 -0.37 -10.10
C ASN A 127 -4.47 -0.95 -9.04
N GLY A 128 -4.09 -2.02 -8.37
CA GLY A 128 -4.85 -2.60 -7.26
C GLY A 128 -5.06 -1.58 -6.13
N ARG A 129 -4.02 -0.83 -5.76
CA ARG A 129 -4.11 0.25 -4.77
C ARG A 129 -5.06 1.36 -5.20
N LYS A 130 -5.04 1.76 -6.48
CA LYS A 130 -5.96 2.75 -7.04
C LYS A 130 -7.41 2.28 -6.98
N ILE A 131 -7.67 1.03 -7.37
CA ILE A 131 -9.00 0.41 -7.33
C ILE A 131 -9.51 0.33 -5.88
N LEU A 132 -8.69 -0.18 -4.95
CA LEU A 132 -9.05 -0.27 -3.54
C LEU A 132 -9.36 1.10 -2.93
N ARG A 133 -8.52 2.10 -3.19
CA ARG A 133 -8.73 3.47 -2.71
C ARG A 133 -10.04 4.06 -3.25
N HIS A 134 -10.34 3.83 -4.53
CA HIS A 134 -11.60 4.26 -5.13
C HIS A 134 -12.80 3.55 -4.47
N SER A 135 -12.73 2.24 -4.31
CA SER A 135 -13.78 1.44 -3.67
C SER A 135 -14.03 1.88 -2.23
N ILE A 136 -12.96 2.06 -1.43
CA ILE A 136 -13.07 2.53 -0.05
C ILE A 136 -13.67 3.93 0.00
N LYS A 137 -13.25 4.85 -0.86
CA LYS A 137 -13.78 6.22 -0.92
C LYS A 137 -15.27 6.24 -1.27
N THR A 138 -15.73 5.32 -2.11
CA THR A 138 -17.11 5.28 -2.60
C THR A 138 -18.02 4.50 -1.65
N ASN A 139 -17.58 3.34 -1.18
CA ASN A 139 -18.40 2.38 -0.45
C ASN A 139 -17.95 2.16 1.00
N GLY A 140 -16.78 2.70 1.39
CA GLY A 140 -16.22 2.49 2.71
C GLY A 140 -17.03 3.16 3.80
N LEU A 141 -17.05 2.52 4.96
CA LEU A 141 -17.57 3.07 6.20
C LEU A 141 -16.43 3.35 7.16
N ILE A 142 -16.46 4.51 7.81
CA ILE A 142 -15.66 4.71 9.01
C ILE A 142 -16.49 4.26 10.20
N THR A 143 -15.91 3.42 11.04
CA THR A 143 -16.58 2.90 12.23
C THR A 143 -15.73 3.18 13.46
N ALA A 144 -16.37 3.47 14.57
CA ALA A 144 -15.70 3.56 15.85
C ALA A 144 -16.45 2.74 16.90
N LYS A 145 -15.70 2.12 17.81
CA LYS A 145 -16.23 1.38 18.96
C LYS A 145 -15.55 1.84 20.24
N GLY A 146 -16.31 1.93 21.31
CA GLY A 146 -15.76 2.21 22.63
C GLY A 146 -14.77 1.13 23.06
N ALA A 147 -13.60 1.55 23.55
CA ALA A 147 -12.55 0.68 24.06
C ALA A 147 -12.54 0.63 25.60
N LYS A 148 -13.31 1.50 26.27
CA LYS A 148 -13.45 1.60 27.73
C LYS A 148 -14.94 1.71 28.10
N GLU A 149 -15.28 1.49 29.36
CA GLU A 149 -16.65 1.66 29.85
C GLU A 149 -17.05 3.13 29.88
N ASP A 150 -16.18 3.99 30.41
CA ASP A 150 -16.37 5.44 30.41
C ASP A 150 -15.58 6.04 29.27
N LEU A 151 -16.28 6.61 28.30
CA LEU A 151 -15.73 7.25 27.12
C LEU A 151 -15.65 8.78 27.24
N GLY A 152 -16.24 9.38 28.30
CA GLY A 152 -16.23 10.82 28.50
C GLY A 152 -16.78 11.58 27.32
N VAL A 153 -15.95 12.49 26.76
CA VAL A 153 -16.32 13.31 25.59
C VAL A 153 -16.50 12.52 24.30
N TYR A 154 -16.13 11.24 24.27
CA TYR A 154 -16.22 10.37 23.09
C TYR A 154 -17.45 9.45 23.10
N GLU A 155 -18.37 9.58 24.08
CA GLU A 155 -19.54 8.69 24.21
C GLU A 155 -20.38 8.62 22.93
N MET A 156 -20.47 9.72 22.17
CA MET A 156 -21.19 9.77 20.89
C MET A 156 -20.58 8.87 19.80
N TYR A 157 -19.36 8.39 19.99
CA TYR A 157 -18.65 7.50 19.06
C TYR A 157 -18.56 6.05 19.56
N LYS A 158 -19.27 5.68 20.61
CA LYS A 158 -19.24 4.34 21.22
C LYS A 158 -19.59 3.22 20.26
N GLU A 159 -20.61 3.45 19.43
CA GLU A 159 -21.00 2.60 18.31
C GLU A 159 -21.32 3.49 17.11
N TYR A 160 -20.28 3.94 16.44
CA TYR A 160 -20.42 4.89 15.36
C TYR A 160 -20.13 4.23 14.01
N SER A 161 -20.92 4.58 13.00
CA SER A 161 -20.70 4.16 11.62
C SER A 161 -21.25 5.21 10.65
N GLU A 162 -20.42 5.66 9.72
CA GLU A 162 -20.81 6.63 8.68
C GLU A 162 -20.04 6.38 7.39
N PRO A 163 -20.64 6.58 6.18
CA PRO A 163 -19.91 6.50 4.93
C PRO A 163 -18.74 7.49 4.88
N ILE A 164 -17.57 7.02 4.47
CA ILE A 164 -16.37 7.86 4.34
C ILE A 164 -16.60 9.08 3.45
N SER A 165 -17.43 8.92 2.40
CA SER A 165 -17.79 10.01 1.48
C SER A 165 -18.63 11.13 2.11
N LYS A 166 -19.23 10.90 3.29
CA LYS A 166 -20.15 11.84 3.97
C LYS A 166 -19.61 12.35 5.29
N VAL A 167 -18.64 11.65 5.89
CA VAL A 167 -18.14 11.99 7.22
C VAL A 167 -17.50 13.38 7.26
N ALA A 168 -17.92 14.18 8.22
CA ALA A 168 -17.37 15.51 8.42
C ALA A 168 -15.94 15.46 8.99
N ARG A 169 -15.05 16.34 8.51
CA ARG A 169 -13.62 16.34 8.89
C ARG A 169 -13.40 16.43 10.41
N HIS A 170 -14.21 17.23 11.12
CA HIS A 170 -14.11 17.36 12.58
C HIS A 170 -14.43 16.06 13.32
N ARG A 171 -15.32 15.21 12.77
CA ARG A 171 -15.62 13.88 13.35
C ARG A 171 -14.45 12.93 13.17
N VAL A 172 -13.82 12.93 12.01
CA VAL A 172 -12.61 12.14 11.78
C VAL A 172 -11.51 12.55 12.76
N LEU A 173 -11.28 13.84 12.95
CA LEU A 173 -10.29 14.35 13.91
C LEU A 173 -10.63 13.94 15.35
N ALA A 174 -11.90 14.00 15.74
CA ALA A 174 -12.36 13.58 17.07
C ALA A 174 -12.15 12.07 17.31
N MET A 175 -12.53 11.23 16.33
CA MET A 175 -12.32 9.79 16.41
C MET A 175 -10.83 9.43 16.47
N ASN A 176 -9.99 10.02 15.62
CA ASN A 176 -8.54 9.81 15.66
C ASN A 176 -7.92 10.22 17.00
N ARG A 177 -8.41 11.32 17.60
CA ARG A 177 -7.96 11.70 18.95
C ARG A 177 -8.41 10.68 19.99
N GLY A 178 -9.66 10.24 19.96
CA GLY A 178 -10.18 9.21 20.87
C GLY A 178 -9.44 7.88 20.75
N GLU A 179 -9.04 7.48 19.55
CA GLU A 179 -8.20 6.31 19.31
C GLU A 179 -6.80 6.49 19.90
N LYS A 180 -6.15 7.63 19.63
CA LYS A 180 -4.83 7.96 20.18
C LYS A 180 -4.80 7.99 21.71
N GLU A 181 -5.87 8.45 22.33
CA GLU A 181 -6.06 8.49 23.79
C GLU A 181 -6.54 7.15 24.37
N GLY A 182 -6.78 6.15 23.54
CA GLY A 182 -7.19 4.79 23.92
C GLY A 182 -8.64 4.67 24.42
N TYR A 183 -9.52 5.60 24.06
CA TYR A 183 -10.95 5.54 24.35
C TYR A 183 -11.75 4.86 23.25
N LEU A 184 -11.27 4.93 22.00
CA LEU A 184 -11.95 4.36 20.84
C LEU A 184 -11.04 3.37 20.10
N LYS A 185 -11.68 2.49 19.34
CA LYS A 185 -11.08 1.71 18.24
C LYS A 185 -11.77 2.15 16.96
N VAL A 186 -11.00 2.74 16.04
CA VAL A 186 -11.50 3.26 14.78
C VAL A 186 -11.14 2.32 13.63
#